data_f0550f686d3b34d8ae612ca5465f9405
#
_entry.id   f0550f686d3b34d8ae612ca5465f9405
#
_cell.length_a   1.000
_cell.length_b   1.000
_cell.length_c   1.000
_cell.angle_alpha   90.00
_cell.angle_beta   90.00
_cell.angle_gamma   90.00
#
_symmetry.space_group_name_H-M   'P 1'
#
loop_
_entity.id
_entity.type
_entity.pdbx_description
1 polymer ?
#
loop_
_entity_poly.entity_id
_entity_poly.type
_entity_poly.pdbx_seq_one_letter_code
_entity_poly.pdbx_strand_id
1 'polypeptide(L)'
;MKKLGVAWIISVSAVGSLQEKYQPCDIVVIDQFLDRTKQSLNHTFFGRGIVAHIAFAEPISEELRQILLRTAIAADANTHDGGTYVCMEGPAFSTRAESLANHAAGHDVIGMTNLGEAKCAREAEIAYATLAMATDYDCWKEDEHVTLDMIIANLHRNADTAKKIVAQAIAQIPAEPNWKAHSALKNAFLTDKKFWPKKTVAELKPIIAKYI
;
A
#
# COMPACT_ATOMS: atom_id res chain seq x y z
N MET A 1 -13.07 6.33 -7.30
CA MET A 1 -13.40 5.75 -5.99
C MET A 1 -14.06 6.77 -5.06
N LYS A 2 -13.41 7.88 -4.65
CA LYS A 2 -14.01 8.86 -3.70
C LYS A 2 -15.40 9.36 -4.07
N LYS A 3 -15.66 9.70 -5.36
CA LYS A 3 -16.98 10.09 -5.89
C LYS A 3 -18.06 9.02 -5.70
N LEU A 4 -17.67 7.77 -5.57
CA LEU A 4 -18.57 6.61 -5.40
C LEU A 4 -18.77 6.25 -3.92
N GLY A 5 -18.25 7.06 -3.00
CA GLY A 5 -18.40 6.83 -1.57
C GLY A 5 -17.46 5.79 -0.99
N VAL A 6 -16.40 5.39 -1.71
CA VAL A 6 -15.40 4.44 -1.18
C VAL A 6 -14.70 5.04 0.02
N ALA A 7 -14.77 4.36 1.17
CA ALA A 7 -14.19 4.78 2.43
C ALA A 7 -12.89 4.02 2.76
N TRP A 8 -12.67 2.84 2.17
CA TRP A 8 -11.48 2.02 2.40
C TRP A 8 -11.10 1.22 1.15
N ILE A 9 -9.83 0.84 1.09
CA ILE A 9 -9.24 0.03 0.02
C ILE A 9 -8.37 -1.05 0.67
N ILE A 10 -8.61 -2.30 0.31
CA ILE A 10 -7.70 -3.41 0.55
C ILE A 10 -6.92 -3.63 -0.76
N SER A 11 -5.62 -3.49 -0.69
CA SER A 11 -4.73 -3.84 -1.79
C SER A 11 -4.15 -5.23 -1.59
N VAL A 12 -4.04 -5.98 -2.67
CA VAL A 12 -3.41 -7.32 -2.67
C VAL A 12 -2.28 -7.27 -3.67
N SER A 13 -1.05 -7.47 -3.21
CA SER A 13 0.17 -7.29 -4.02
C SER A 13 1.05 -8.53 -3.98
N ALA A 14 1.46 -9.01 -5.16
CA ALA A 14 2.56 -9.95 -5.27
C ALA A 14 3.89 -9.23 -5.02
N VAL A 15 4.77 -9.80 -4.22
CA VAL A 15 6.05 -9.19 -3.82
C VAL A 15 7.18 -10.21 -3.79
N GLY A 16 8.41 -9.75 -4.05
CA GLY A 16 9.62 -10.47 -3.70
C GLY A 16 9.93 -10.33 -2.21
N SER A 17 10.38 -11.37 -1.57
CA SER A 17 10.88 -11.36 -0.20
C SER A 17 12.34 -10.88 -0.17
N LEU A 18 12.65 -9.99 0.75
CA LEU A 18 14.01 -9.49 1.01
C LEU A 18 14.63 -10.10 2.27
N GLN A 19 13.91 -11.00 2.97
CA GLN A 19 14.39 -11.64 4.19
C GLN A 19 14.00 -13.12 4.22
N GLU A 20 14.86 -13.99 4.73
CA GLU A 20 14.61 -15.44 4.81
C GLU A 20 13.34 -15.82 5.56
N LYS A 21 12.96 -15.02 6.55
CA LYS A 21 11.76 -15.26 7.37
C LYS A 21 10.44 -15.17 6.60
N TYR A 22 10.42 -14.49 5.45
CA TYR A 22 9.23 -14.39 4.60
C TYR A 22 9.35 -15.34 3.42
N GLN A 23 8.85 -16.53 3.59
CA GLN A 23 8.94 -17.58 2.57
C GLN A 23 7.95 -17.34 1.42
N PRO A 24 8.23 -17.86 0.22
CA PRO A 24 7.23 -17.88 -0.85
C PRO A 24 5.91 -18.51 -0.36
N CYS A 25 4.81 -17.85 -0.69
CA CYS A 25 3.44 -18.12 -0.22
C CYS A 25 3.10 -17.59 1.19
N ASP A 26 4.02 -16.93 1.88
CA ASP A 26 3.70 -16.20 3.10
C ASP A 26 2.92 -14.90 2.80
N ILE A 27 2.14 -14.49 3.79
CA ILE A 27 1.40 -13.24 3.79
C ILE A 27 2.11 -12.24 4.71
N VAL A 28 2.42 -11.06 4.21
CA VAL A 28 2.97 -9.96 5.01
C VAL A 28 1.95 -8.83 5.04
N VAL A 29 1.43 -8.53 6.22
CA VAL A 29 0.49 -7.42 6.41
C VAL A 29 1.32 -6.18 6.75
N ILE A 30 1.82 -5.52 5.71
CA ILE A 30 2.79 -4.43 5.82
C ILE A 30 2.27 -3.24 6.63
N ASP A 31 3.18 -2.47 7.20
CA ASP A 31 2.89 -1.23 7.93
C ASP A 31 3.70 -0.04 7.42
N GLN A 32 4.76 -0.27 6.65
CA GLN A 32 5.66 0.78 6.15
C GLN A 32 5.99 0.67 4.66
N PHE A 33 6.41 1.80 4.09
CA PHE A 33 6.94 1.90 2.74
C PHE A 33 8.31 2.58 2.69
N LEU A 34 9.13 2.11 1.76
CA LEU A 34 10.28 2.85 1.26
C LEU A 34 10.06 3.21 -0.22
N ASP A 35 10.09 4.49 -0.55
CA ASP A 35 9.88 5.00 -1.90
C ASP A 35 11.19 4.99 -2.70
N ARG A 36 11.27 4.13 -3.70
CA ARG A 36 12.35 4.11 -4.71
C ARG A 36 11.83 4.51 -6.09
N THR A 37 10.60 5.04 -6.17
CA THR A 37 10.01 5.51 -7.42
C THR A 37 10.45 6.94 -7.72
N LYS A 38 10.22 7.36 -8.99
CA LYS A 38 10.45 8.73 -9.48
C LYS A 38 9.12 9.44 -9.80
N GLN A 39 8.02 8.93 -9.26
CA GLN A 39 6.65 9.32 -9.64
C GLN A 39 6.01 10.35 -8.69
N SER A 40 6.78 11.08 -7.91
CA SER A 40 6.24 11.95 -6.84
C SER A 40 5.15 12.92 -7.33
N LEU A 41 5.29 13.49 -8.52
CA LEU A 41 4.30 14.42 -9.10
C LEU A 41 3.02 13.70 -9.58
N ASN A 42 3.08 12.40 -9.84
CA ASN A 42 1.94 11.60 -10.27
C ASN A 42 1.19 10.98 -9.08
N HIS A 43 1.77 11.03 -7.88
CA HIS A 43 1.22 10.44 -6.66
C HIS A 43 0.54 11.50 -5.76
N THR A 44 -0.02 12.57 -6.35
CA THR A 44 -0.75 13.60 -5.61
C THR A 44 -1.89 14.17 -6.44
N PHE A 45 -2.99 14.52 -5.78
CA PHE A 45 -4.10 15.26 -6.37
C PHE A 45 -3.88 16.79 -6.28
N PHE A 46 -2.99 17.22 -5.39
CA PHE A 46 -2.70 18.62 -5.13
C PHE A 46 -1.58 19.14 -6.03
N GLY A 47 -1.47 20.47 -6.10
CA GLY A 47 -0.54 21.18 -6.99
C GLY A 47 -1.21 22.43 -7.53
N ARG A 48 -1.70 22.47 -8.66
CA ARG A 48 -2.41 23.52 -9.42
C ARG A 48 -3.07 24.63 -8.58
N GLY A 49 -2.28 25.30 -7.71
CA GLY A 49 -2.69 26.41 -6.86
C GLY A 49 -3.24 26.03 -5.47
N ILE A 50 -3.33 24.76 -5.14
CA ILE A 50 -3.63 24.29 -3.78
C ILE A 50 -2.52 23.34 -3.36
N VAL A 51 -1.80 23.68 -2.30
CA VAL A 51 -0.75 22.85 -1.70
C VAL A 51 -1.28 22.23 -0.43
N ALA A 52 -1.15 20.90 -0.32
CA ALA A 52 -1.44 20.17 0.89
C ALA A 52 -0.30 19.16 1.19
N HIS A 53 0.11 19.11 2.45
CA HIS A 53 1.08 18.12 2.92
C HIS A 53 0.42 17.21 3.94
N ILE A 54 0.08 15.99 3.49
CA ILE A 54 -0.47 14.95 4.36
C ILE A 54 0.60 14.39 5.30
N ALA A 55 0.24 14.07 6.53
CA ALA A 55 1.09 13.26 7.39
C ALA A 55 1.12 11.81 6.86
N PHE A 56 2.32 11.27 6.65
CA PHE A 56 2.53 9.97 6.02
C PHE A 56 3.58 9.10 6.74
N ALA A 57 3.92 9.43 7.99
CA ALA A 57 4.80 8.61 8.82
C ALA A 57 4.21 7.22 9.08
N GLU A 58 2.88 7.14 9.17
CA GLU A 58 2.12 5.90 9.27
C GLU A 58 1.27 5.77 8.00
N PRO A 59 1.82 5.19 6.91
CA PRO A 59 1.18 5.25 5.59
C PRO A 59 -0.03 4.33 5.47
N ILE A 60 -0.10 3.29 6.28
CA ILE A 60 -1.18 2.30 6.31
C ILE A 60 -2.23 2.69 7.36
N SER A 61 -3.52 2.40 7.12
CA SER A 61 -4.57 2.52 8.13
C SER A 61 -4.46 1.34 9.10
N GLU A 62 -4.05 1.63 10.33
CA GLU A 62 -3.83 0.60 11.34
C GLU A 62 -5.11 -0.19 11.64
N GLU A 63 -6.26 0.48 11.68
CA GLU A 63 -7.53 -0.16 11.96
C GLU A 63 -7.89 -1.21 10.88
N LEU A 64 -7.68 -0.88 9.60
CA LEU A 64 -7.90 -1.80 8.48
C LEU A 64 -6.82 -2.90 8.44
N ARG A 65 -5.57 -2.54 8.73
CA ARG A 65 -4.44 -3.46 8.81
C ARG A 65 -4.69 -4.55 9.87
N GLN A 66 -5.17 -4.18 11.04
CA GLN A 66 -5.48 -5.12 12.11
C GLN A 66 -6.65 -6.06 11.76
N ILE A 67 -7.62 -5.60 10.97
CA ILE A 67 -8.66 -6.51 10.43
C ILE A 67 -8.02 -7.53 9.49
N LEU A 68 -7.16 -7.10 8.56
CA LEU A 68 -6.46 -7.99 7.63
C LEU A 68 -5.58 -9.00 8.37
N LEU A 69 -4.83 -8.56 9.37
CA LEU A 69 -3.95 -9.43 10.17
C LEU A 69 -4.74 -10.55 10.86
N ARG A 70 -5.81 -10.17 11.58
CA ARG A 70 -6.65 -11.17 12.26
C ARG A 70 -7.30 -12.15 11.29
N THR A 71 -7.76 -11.67 10.14
CA THR A 71 -8.39 -12.54 9.13
C THR A 71 -7.39 -13.44 8.42
N ALA A 72 -6.17 -12.99 8.19
CA ALA A 72 -5.12 -13.80 7.61
C ALA A 72 -4.72 -14.96 8.55
N ILE A 73 -4.57 -14.67 9.85
CA ILE A 73 -4.32 -15.69 10.89
C ILE A 73 -5.50 -16.67 10.97
N ALA A 74 -6.74 -16.17 10.96
CA ALA A 74 -7.93 -17.01 11.03
C ALA A 74 -8.15 -17.88 9.78
N ALA A 75 -7.56 -17.50 8.64
CA ALA A 75 -7.55 -18.28 7.41
C ALA A 75 -6.42 -19.32 7.35
N ASP A 76 -5.69 -19.52 8.46
CA ASP A 76 -4.55 -20.45 8.58
C ASP A 76 -3.42 -20.14 7.57
N ALA A 77 -3.28 -18.87 7.19
CA ALA A 77 -2.18 -18.42 6.35
C ALA A 77 -0.93 -18.17 7.21
N ASN A 78 0.25 -18.55 6.71
CA ASN A 78 1.50 -18.15 7.35
C ASN A 78 1.64 -16.63 7.22
N THR A 79 1.40 -15.92 8.31
CA THR A 79 1.17 -14.47 8.31
C THR A 79 2.17 -13.76 9.19
N HIS A 80 2.73 -12.68 8.66
CA HIS A 80 3.67 -11.82 9.37
C HIS A 80 3.03 -10.44 9.63
N ASP A 81 3.18 -9.96 10.86
CA ASP A 81 2.67 -8.68 11.34
C ASP A 81 3.70 -7.57 11.13
N GLY A 82 3.37 -6.62 10.24
CA GLY A 82 4.26 -5.52 9.88
C GLY A 82 5.29 -5.89 8.80
N GLY A 83 6.02 -4.90 8.36
CA GLY A 83 7.12 -4.99 7.41
C GLY A 83 7.18 -3.81 6.45
N THR A 84 8.40 -3.47 6.05
CA THR A 84 8.68 -2.39 5.10
C THR A 84 8.60 -2.90 3.66
N TYR A 85 7.67 -2.33 2.91
CA TYR A 85 7.54 -2.56 1.46
C TYR A 85 8.40 -1.56 0.70
N VAL A 86 9.44 -2.02 0.03
CA VAL A 86 10.21 -1.22 -0.94
C VAL A 86 9.42 -1.11 -2.23
N CYS A 87 8.97 0.09 -2.58
CA CYS A 87 8.29 0.33 -3.85
C CYS A 87 9.31 0.77 -4.89
N MET A 88 9.63 -0.10 -5.84
CA MET A 88 10.51 0.19 -6.96
C MET A 88 9.75 0.73 -8.17
N GLU A 89 10.47 1.40 -9.08
CA GLU A 89 9.85 2.01 -10.27
C GLU A 89 9.31 0.97 -11.26
N GLY A 90 10.07 -0.09 -11.53
CA GLY A 90 9.78 -1.00 -12.62
C GLY A 90 9.99 -0.37 -14.02
N PRO A 91 9.62 -1.02 -15.14
CA PRO A 91 9.09 -2.38 -15.21
C PRO A 91 10.17 -3.48 -15.05
N ALA A 92 11.46 -3.11 -15.04
CA ALA A 92 12.53 -4.07 -14.75
C ALA A 92 12.50 -4.49 -13.28
N PHE A 93 12.80 -5.74 -13.00
CA PHE A 93 13.08 -6.21 -11.65
C PHE A 93 14.41 -5.63 -11.13
N SER A 94 14.68 -5.82 -9.85
CA SER A 94 15.92 -5.40 -9.20
C SER A 94 17.15 -5.96 -9.90
N THR A 95 18.18 -5.14 -10.02
CA THR A 95 19.52 -5.68 -10.21
C THR A 95 19.94 -6.42 -8.94
N ARG A 96 20.89 -7.36 -9.07
CA ARG A 96 21.42 -8.07 -7.89
C ARG A 96 22.00 -7.12 -6.83
N ALA A 97 22.67 -6.05 -7.27
CA ALA A 97 23.23 -5.04 -6.37
C ALA A 97 22.15 -4.29 -5.58
N GLU A 98 21.03 -3.93 -6.22
CA GLU A 98 19.88 -3.31 -5.55
C GLU A 98 19.23 -4.27 -4.56
N SER A 99 19.04 -5.52 -4.95
CA SER A 99 18.45 -6.56 -4.11
C SER A 99 19.30 -6.82 -2.85
N LEU A 100 20.61 -7.02 -3.02
CA LEU A 100 21.56 -7.17 -1.91
C LEU A 100 21.58 -5.95 -0.99
N ALA A 101 21.53 -4.74 -1.55
CA ALA A 101 21.47 -3.50 -0.75
C ALA A 101 20.19 -3.40 0.09
N ASN A 102 19.04 -3.75 -0.50
CA ASN A 102 17.76 -3.77 0.21
C ASN A 102 17.73 -4.85 1.30
N HIS A 103 18.24 -6.05 1.02
CA HIS A 103 18.40 -7.13 1.99
C HIS A 103 19.28 -6.70 3.17
N ALA A 104 20.46 -6.17 2.89
CA ALA A 104 21.41 -5.70 3.91
C ALA A 104 20.87 -4.54 4.75
N ALA A 105 20.01 -3.69 4.18
CA ALA A 105 19.32 -2.62 4.90
C ALA A 105 18.18 -3.12 5.81
N GLY A 106 17.85 -4.40 5.77
CA GLY A 106 16.80 -5.00 6.61
C GLY A 106 15.39 -4.71 6.13
N HIS A 107 15.19 -4.32 4.85
CA HIS A 107 13.85 -4.18 4.29
C HIS A 107 13.21 -5.56 4.12
N ASP A 108 11.88 -5.60 4.09
CA ASP A 108 11.15 -6.87 4.25
C ASP A 108 10.66 -7.43 2.93
N VAL A 109 9.96 -6.64 2.12
CA VAL A 109 9.41 -7.07 0.82
C VAL A 109 9.60 -5.99 -0.24
N ILE A 110 9.57 -6.39 -1.53
CA ILE A 110 9.75 -5.48 -2.65
C ILE A 110 8.69 -5.71 -3.72
N GLY A 111 8.20 -4.62 -4.31
CA GLY A 111 7.25 -4.65 -5.42
C GLY A 111 7.20 -3.32 -6.16
N MET A 112 6.29 -3.23 -7.15
CA MET A 112 6.20 -2.08 -8.07
C MET A 112 4.93 -1.26 -7.88
N THR A 113 4.08 -1.61 -6.93
CA THR A 113 2.74 -1.03 -6.74
C THR A 113 2.56 -0.48 -5.33
N ASN A 114 1.33 -0.17 -4.93
CA ASN A 114 0.93 0.23 -3.58
C ASN A 114 1.26 1.67 -3.16
N LEU A 115 2.51 2.11 -3.21
CA LEU A 115 2.90 3.39 -2.61
C LEU A 115 2.15 4.59 -3.21
N GLY A 116 2.03 4.66 -4.54
CA GLY A 116 1.26 5.70 -5.22
C GLY A 116 -0.21 5.65 -4.85
N GLU A 117 -0.78 4.45 -4.76
CA GLU A 117 -2.14 4.22 -4.32
C GLU A 117 -2.35 4.66 -2.87
N ALA A 118 -1.43 4.30 -1.97
CA ALA A 118 -1.49 4.66 -0.55
C ALA A 118 -1.41 6.19 -0.35
N LYS A 119 -0.53 6.89 -1.09
CA LYS A 119 -0.44 8.36 -1.08
C LYS A 119 -1.75 9.00 -1.55
N CYS A 120 -2.27 8.57 -2.70
CA CYS A 120 -3.53 9.06 -3.25
C CYS A 120 -4.73 8.72 -2.34
N ALA A 121 -4.79 7.51 -1.78
CA ALA A 121 -5.82 7.12 -0.84
C ALA A 121 -5.81 8.02 0.40
N ARG A 122 -4.63 8.31 0.97
CA ARG A 122 -4.48 9.20 2.11
C ARG A 122 -4.93 10.63 1.79
N GLU A 123 -4.57 11.18 0.63
CA GLU A 123 -5.06 12.49 0.18
C GLU A 123 -6.57 12.50 -0.09
N ALA A 124 -7.14 11.40 -0.53
CA ALA A 124 -8.58 11.25 -0.71
C ALA A 124 -9.31 10.90 0.60
N GLU A 125 -8.59 10.80 1.72
CA GLU A 125 -9.16 10.38 3.02
C GLU A 125 -9.91 9.05 2.90
N ILE A 126 -9.25 8.09 2.27
CA ILE A 126 -9.66 6.70 2.13
C ILE A 126 -8.67 5.86 2.95
N ALA A 127 -9.14 5.01 3.83
CA ALA A 127 -8.30 4.08 4.56
C ALA A 127 -7.67 3.07 3.57
N TYR A 128 -6.38 2.79 3.72
CA TYR A 128 -5.65 1.90 2.82
C TYR A 128 -4.84 0.90 3.64
N ALA A 129 -4.93 -0.37 3.29
CA ALA A 129 -4.08 -1.42 3.85
C ALA A 129 -3.75 -2.46 2.78
N THR A 130 -2.59 -3.12 2.93
CA THR A 130 -2.06 -4.06 1.96
C THR A 130 -1.84 -5.43 2.55
N LEU A 131 -2.26 -6.42 1.78
CA LEU A 131 -1.92 -7.82 1.94
C LEU A 131 -0.82 -8.15 0.92
N ALA A 132 0.43 -8.15 1.34
CA ALA A 132 1.56 -8.51 0.48
C ALA A 132 1.75 -10.03 0.49
N MET A 133 1.85 -10.61 -0.69
CA MET A 133 1.97 -12.06 -0.90
C MET A 133 3.35 -12.37 -1.46
N ALA A 134 4.22 -12.98 -0.68
CA ALA A 134 5.55 -13.37 -1.14
C ALA A 134 5.45 -14.42 -2.26
N THR A 135 6.10 -14.16 -3.39
CA THR A 135 6.15 -15.09 -4.52
C THR A 135 7.51 -15.75 -4.68
N ASP A 136 8.57 -15.08 -4.25
CA ASP A 136 9.97 -15.43 -4.45
C ASP A 136 10.86 -14.68 -3.44
N TYR A 137 12.17 -14.94 -3.47
CA TYR A 137 13.18 -14.25 -2.65
C TYR A 137 13.91 -13.12 -3.38
N ASP A 138 13.28 -12.50 -4.39
CA ASP A 138 13.97 -11.56 -5.26
C ASP A 138 15.28 -12.18 -5.83
N CYS A 139 16.35 -11.41 -6.05
CA CYS A 139 17.60 -11.95 -6.58
C CYS A 139 18.80 -11.85 -5.60
N TRP A 140 18.54 -11.62 -4.30
CA TRP A 140 19.61 -11.59 -3.28
C TRP A 140 20.03 -13.01 -2.83
N LYS A 141 19.12 -13.98 -2.88
CA LYS A 141 19.36 -15.35 -2.44
C LYS A 141 20.02 -16.16 -3.57
N GLU A 142 21.30 -16.52 -3.38
CA GLU A 142 22.11 -17.09 -4.45
C GLU A 142 21.68 -18.50 -4.87
N ASP A 143 21.21 -19.29 -3.91
CA ASP A 143 20.86 -20.71 -4.12
C ASP A 143 19.45 -20.90 -4.71
N GLU A 144 18.68 -19.85 -4.86
CA GLU A 144 17.35 -19.91 -5.44
C GLU A 144 17.25 -19.08 -6.72
N HIS A 145 17.19 -19.76 -7.86
CA HIS A 145 16.92 -19.10 -9.14
C HIS A 145 15.45 -18.79 -9.27
N VAL A 146 15.11 -17.50 -9.18
CA VAL A 146 13.74 -17.03 -9.41
C VAL A 146 13.39 -17.20 -10.88
N THR A 147 12.39 -18.04 -11.15
CA THR A 147 11.86 -18.26 -12.50
C THR A 147 10.44 -17.72 -12.62
N LEU A 148 10.04 -17.29 -13.81
CA LEU A 148 8.68 -16.79 -14.05
C LEU A 148 7.61 -17.86 -13.71
N ASP A 149 7.90 -19.12 -14.02
CA ASP A 149 6.96 -20.22 -13.73
C ASP A 149 6.75 -20.42 -12.21
N MET A 150 7.81 -20.31 -11.40
CA MET A 150 7.71 -20.31 -9.93
C MET A 150 6.85 -19.15 -9.42
N ILE A 151 7.11 -17.95 -9.91
CA ILE A 151 6.35 -16.74 -9.53
C ILE A 151 4.87 -16.95 -9.84
N ILE A 152 4.54 -17.43 -11.05
CA ILE A 152 3.15 -17.68 -11.47
C ILE A 152 2.48 -18.77 -10.61
N ALA A 153 3.17 -19.87 -10.35
CA ALA A 153 2.63 -20.96 -9.52
C ALA A 153 2.33 -20.49 -8.08
N ASN A 154 3.26 -19.73 -7.48
CA ASN A 154 3.08 -19.18 -6.15
C ASN A 154 1.98 -18.09 -6.14
N LEU A 155 1.89 -17.27 -7.20
CA LEU A 155 0.83 -16.28 -7.35
C LEU A 155 -0.56 -16.93 -7.37
N HIS A 156 -0.75 -18.05 -8.05
CA HIS A 156 -2.03 -18.76 -8.06
C HIS A 156 -2.42 -19.27 -6.67
N ARG A 157 -1.48 -19.89 -5.93
CA ARG A 157 -1.72 -20.33 -4.55
C ARG A 157 -2.05 -19.17 -3.63
N ASN A 158 -1.29 -18.09 -3.72
CA ASN A 158 -1.50 -16.86 -2.97
C ASN A 158 -2.86 -16.23 -3.25
N ALA A 159 -3.29 -16.21 -4.52
CA ALA A 159 -4.56 -15.62 -4.91
C ALA A 159 -5.77 -16.31 -4.24
N ASP A 160 -5.76 -17.63 -4.09
CA ASP A 160 -6.84 -18.36 -3.42
C ASP A 160 -6.86 -18.09 -1.91
N THR A 161 -5.69 -17.98 -1.28
CA THR A 161 -5.56 -17.57 0.12
C THR A 161 -6.05 -16.13 0.32
N ALA A 162 -5.60 -15.21 -0.54
CA ALA A 162 -6.01 -13.81 -0.47
C ALA A 162 -7.52 -13.61 -0.64
N LYS A 163 -8.17 -14.34 -1.56
CA LYS A 163 -9.63 -14.30 -1.74
C LYS A 163 -10.37 -14.64 -0.44
N LYS A 164 -9.92 -15.69 0.27
CA LYS A 164 -10.52 -16.09 1.56
C LYS A 164 -10.33 -15.01 2.62
N ILE A 165 -9.11 -14.47 2.75
CA ILE A 165 -8.77 -13.42 3.71
C ILE A 165 -9.62 -12.17 3.43
N VAL A 166 -9.65 -11.70 2.18
CA VAL A 166 -10.38 -10.48 1.79
C VAL A 166 -11.89 -10.64 2.04
N ALA A 167 -12.48 -11.79 1.68
CA ALA A 167 -13.90 -12.05 1.91
C ALA A 167 -14.25 -11.99 3.42
N GLN A 168 -13.41 -12.56 4.28
CA GLN A 168 -13.60 -12.52 5.74
C GLN A 168 -13.34 -11.12 6.30
N ALA A 169 -12.35 -10.39 5.76
CA ALA A 169 -12.05 -9.03 6.19
C ALA A 169 -13.19 -8.07 5.91
N ILE A 170 -13.79 -8.15 4.72
CA ILE A 170 -14.93 -7.31 4.33
C ILE A 170 -16.09 -7.46 5.34
N ALA A 171 -16.36 -8.66 5.81
CA ALA A 171 -17.42 -8.93 6.78
C ALA A 171 -17.15 -8.32 8.17
N GLN A 172 -15.90 -7.97 8.48
CA GLN A 172 -15.51 -7.38 9.77
C GLN A 172 -15.35 -5.85 9.72
N ILE A 173 -15.39 -5.25 8.52
CA ILE A 173 -15.29 -3.80 8.37
C ILE A 173 -16.64 -3.17 8.75
N PRO A 174 -16.66 -2.17 9.65
CA PRO A 174 -17.89 -1.44 9.97
C PRO A 174 -18.52 -0.81 8.73
N ALA A 175 -19.86 -0.76 8.67
CA ALA A 175 -20.57 -0.14 7.57
C ALA A 175 -20.20 1.35 7.39
N GLU A 176 -19.99 2.06 8.50
CA GLU A 176 -19.58 3.46 8.54
C GLU A 176 -18.30 3.61 9.39
N PRO A 177 -17.12 3.27 8.83
CA PRO A 177 -15.87 3.37 9.57
C PRO A 177 -15.49 4.85 9.79
N ASN A 178 -15.11 5.18 11.02
CA ASN A 178 -14.58 6.49 11.38
C ASN A 178 -13.13 6.36 11.86
N TRP A 179 -12.23 6.12 10.92
CA TRP A 179 -10.82 5.86 11.17
C TRP A 179 -9.96 7.11 10.99
N LYS A 180 -8.75 7.10 11.54
CA LYS A 180 -7.79 8.21 11.46
C LYS A 180 -7.57 8.72 10.03
N ALA A 181 -7.53 7.81 9.05
CA ALA A 181 -7.35 8.14 7.64
C ALA A 181 -8.44 9.08 7.09
N HIS A 182 -9.69 9.01 7.61
CA HIS A 182 -10.82 9.80 7.13
C HIS A 182 -10.76 11.31 7.49
N SER A 183 -9.72 11.74 8.20
CA SER A 183 -9.47 13.14 8.56
C SER A 183 -8.05 13.60 8.20
N ALA A 184 -7.39 12.92 7.28
CA ALA A 184 -5.98 13.17 6.92
C ALA A 184 -5.71 14.59 6.40
N LEU A 185 -6.70 15.24 5.79
CA LEU A 185 -6.58 16.59 5.25
C LEU A 185 -6.87 17.71 6.26
N LYS A 186 -7.34 17.37 7.48
CA LYS A 186 -7.82 18.38 8.45
C LYS A 186 -6.82 19.52 8.68
N ASN A 187 -5.53 19.21 8.70
CA ASN A 187 -4.44 20.18 8.95
C ASN A 187 -3.38 20.14 7.83
N ALA A 188 -3.73 19.67 6.64
CA ALA A 188 -2.76 19.44 5.56
C ALA A 188 -2.57 20.64 4.63
N PHE A 189 -3.56 21.54 4.54
CA PHE A 189 -3.53 22.64 3.59
C PHE A 189 -2.57 23.76 4.01
N LEU A 190 -1.61 24.07 3.14
CA LEU A 190 -0.69 25.20 3.31
C LEU A 190 -1.18 26.46 2.60
N THR A 191 -1.85 26.28 1.45
CA THR A 191 -2.43 27.42 0.73
C THR A 191 -3.66 27.95 1.47
N ASP A 192 -3.66 29.22 1.84
CA ASP A 192 -4.84 29.90 2.42
C ASP A 192 -6.03 29.79 1.44
N LYS A 193 -7.21 29.44 1.96
CA LYS A 193 -8.44 29.22 1.17
C LYS A 193 -8.81 30.38 0.26
N LYS A 194 -8.53 31.61 0.66
CA LYS A 194 -8.78 32.81 -0.16
C LYS A 194 -8.05 32.83 -1.50
N PHE A 195 -6.94 32.05 -1.60
CA PHE A 195 -6.14 31.94 -2.82
C PHE A 195 -6.47 30.67 -3.65
N TRP A 196 -7.41 29.84 -3.21
CA TRP A 196 -7.74 28.63 -3.92
C TRP A 196 -8.38 28.93 -5.28
N PRO A 197 -7.79 28.46 -6.41
CA PRO A 197 -8.35 28.70 -7.73
C PRO A 197 -9.70 27.98 -7.89
N LYS A 198 -10.74 28.71 -8.32
CA LYS A 198 -12.09 28.17 -8.50
C LYS A 198 -12.14 26.89 -9.34
N LYS A 199 -11.32 26.82 -10.42
CA LYS A 199 -11.22 25.65 -11.28
C LYS A 199 -10.70 24.45 -10.50
N THR A 200 -9.58 24.59 -9.77
CA THR A 200 -8.98 23.52 -8.96
C THR A 200 -9.92 23.05 -7.86
N VAL A 201 -10.62 23.99 -7.20
CA VAL A 201 -11.65 23.66 -6.20
C VAL A 201 -12.76 22.81 -6.80
N ALA A 202 -13.25 23.15 -8.00
CA ALA A 202 -14.29 22.37 -8.68
C ALA A 202 -13.81 20.94 -9.04
N GLU A 203 -12.57 20.81 -9.52
CA GLU A 203 -11.96 19.52 -9.85
C GLU A 203 -11.75 18.64 -8.60
N LEU A 204 -11.27 19.22 -7.51
CA LEU A 204 -10.98 18.54 -6.25
C LEU A 204 -12.19 18.40 -5.32
N LYS A 205 -13.34 18.94 -5.68
CA LYS A 205 -14.56 18.93 -4.84
C LYS A 205 -14.86 17.56 -4.19
N PRO A 206 -14.71 16.41 -4.87
CA PRO A 206 -14.97 15.11 -4.24
C PRO A 206 -14.07 14.79 -3.04
N ILE A 207 -12.90 15.44 -2.96
CA ILE A 207 -11.90 15.22 -1.90
C ILE A 207 -12.04 16.29 -0.81
N ILE A 208 -12.17 17.57 -1.22
CA ILE A 208 -12.05 18.71 -0.31
C ILE A 208 -13.40 19.31 0.13
N ALA A 209 -14.54 18.74 -0.30
CA ALA A 209 -15.87 19.35 -0.06
C ALA A 209 -16.14 19.71 1.40
N LYS A 210 -15.68 18.91 2.35
CA LYS A 210 -15.87 19.19 3.80
C LYS A 210 -14.93 20.27 4.35
N TYR A 211 -14.04 20.80 3.53
CA TYR A 211 -13.06 21.82 3.89
C TYR A 211 -13.28 23.18 3.21
N ILE A 212 -14.28 23.27 2.33
CA ILE A 212 -14.62 24.50 1.58
C ILE A 212 -15.53 25.41 2.41
#